data_e8c9a07bc86c12e05c5ea6361a78823a
#
_entry.id   e8c9a07bc86c12e05c5ea6361a78823a
#
_cell.length_a   1.000
_cell.length_b   1.000
_cell.length_c   1.000
_cell.angle_alpha   90.00
_cell.angle_beta   90.00
_cell.angle_gamma   90.00
#
_symmetry.space_group_name_H-M   'P 1'
#
loop_
_entity.id
_entity.type
_entity.pdbx_description
1 polymer ?
#
loop_
_entity_poly.entity_id
_entity_poly.type
_entity_poly.pdbx_seq_one_letter_code
_entity_poly.pdbx_strand_id
1 'polypeptide(L)'
;MKTILFRLFAFSAVVLLGASLHAEPILVGNSGLSGQTLDADSIKAILLGKKVMLGNTRVVIVIAKVGATQDAFLQAHAGMNTSQFQNHWRRLFMTGGGSAPKIVETEGDACKLVAETAGAVTVADSASAGPLVVLAK
;
A
#
# COMPACT_ATOMS: atom_id res chain seq x y z
N MET A 1 24.23 -67.69 -5.49
CA MET A 1 23.08 -66.93 -5.01
C MET A 1 23.39 -65.44 -5.09
N LYS A 2 22.72 -64.78 -5.96
CA LYS A 2 22.94 -63.33 -6.17
C LYS A 2 21.90 -62.59 -5.32
N THR A 3 22.33 -61.95 -4.27
CA THR A 3 21.53 -61.03 -3.50
C THR A 3 21.40 -59.74 -4.26
N ILE A 4 20.21 -59.49 -4.77
CA ILE A 4 19.88 -58.20 -5.43
C ILE A 4 19.61 -57.23 -4.31
N LEU A 5 20.56 -56.32 -4.10
CA LEU A 5 20.35 -55.16 -3.26
C LEU A 5 19.48 -54.16 -4.02
N PHE A 6 18.21 -54.12 -3.70
CA PHE A 6 17.33 -53.03 -4.12
C PHE A 6 17.68 -51.78 -3.31
N ARG A 7 18.47 -50.92 -3.90
CA ARG A 7 18.64 -49.58 -3.35
C ARG A 7 17.38 -48.78 -3.70
N LEU A 8 16.51 -48.69 -2.72
CA LEU A 8 15.45 -47.68 -2.74
C LEU A 8 16.12 -46.30 -2.68
N PHE A 9 16.22 -45.68 -3.83
CA PHE A 9 16.45 -44.25 -3.90
C PHE A 9 15.14 -43.56 -3.50
N ALA A 10 15.05 -43.19 -2.22
CA ALA A 10 14.04 -42.26 -1.77
C ALA A 10 14.36 -40.91 -2.44
N PHE A 11 13.69 -40.63 -3.54
CA PHE A 11 13.64 -39.30 -4.10
C PHE A 11 12.83 -38.43 -3.09
N SER A 12 13.54 -37.82 -2.16
CA SER A 12 12.97 -36.77 -1.34
C SER A 12 12.72 -35.59 -2.30
N ALA A 13 11.49 -35.51 -2.79
CA ALA A 13 11.02 -34.33 -3.45
C ALA A 13 10.97 -33.21 -2.39
N VAL A 14 12.01 -32.42 -2.32
CA VAL A 14 11.99 -31.14 -1.64
C VAL A 14 11.03 -30.27 -2.45
N VAL A 15 9.77 -30.28 -2.06
CA VAL A 15 8.83 -29.28 -2.50
C VAL A 15 9.31 -27.99 -1.85
N LEU A 16 10.14 -27.24 -2.55
CA LEU A 16 10.34 -25.83 -2.28
C LEU A 16 8.97 -25.18 -2.52
N LEU A 17 8.16 -25.12 -1.48
CA LEU A 17 7.12 -24.14 -1.39
C LEU A 17 7.86 -22.79 -1.42
N GLY A 18 8.03 -22.25 -2.63
CA GLY A 18 8.39 -20.89 -2.79
C GLY A 18 7.32 -20.08 -2.09
N ALA A 19 7.59 -19.66 -0.85
CA ALA A 19 6.85 -18.59 -0.26
C ALA A 19 7.01 -17.41 -1.24
N SER A 20 6.03 -17.19 -2.08
CA SER A 20 5.96 -15.96 -2.81
C SER A 20 5.86 -14.88 -1.73
N LEU A 21 6.97 -14.17 -1.53
CA LEU A 21 7.03 -12.94 -0.76
C LEU A 21 6.25 -11.90 -1.56
N HIS A 22 4.93 -12.09 -1.64
CA HIS A 22 4.04 -11.01 -1.99
C HIS A 22 3.98 -10.12 -0.77
N ALA A 23 4.81 -9.09 -0.78
CA ALA A 23 4.69 -8.00 0.15
C ALA A 23 3.26 -7.46 0.04
N GLU A 24 2.51 -7.55 1.14
CA GLU A 24 1.13 -7.08 1.16
C GLU A 24 1.08 -5.55 1.00
N PRO A 25 0.15 -5.03 0.19
CA PRO A 25 -0.09 -3.59 0.15
C PRO A 25 -0.59 -3.09 1.50
N ILE A 26 0.04 -2.06 2.01
CA ILE A 26 -0.34 -1.43 3.27
C ILE A 26 -0.45 0.08 3.11
N LEU A 27 -1.26 0.70 3.94
CA LEU A 27 -1.29 2.16 4.06
C LEU A 27 -0.28 2.60 5.10
N VAL A 28 0.64 3.45 4.71
CA VAL A 28 1.70 3.99 5.56
C VAL A 28 1.61 5.50 5.64
N GLY A 29 2.11 6.05 6.73
CA GLY A 29 2.06 7.48 6.95
C GLY A 29 3.33 8.05 7.55
N ASN A 30 3.40 9.37 7.55
CA ASN A 30 4.44 10.13 8.22
C ASN A 30 4.50 9.76 9.72
N SER A 31 5.68 9.80 10.31
CA SER A 31 5.91 9.48 11.72
C SER A 31 5.04 10.29 12.71
N GLY A 32 4.61 11.47 12.32
CA GLY A 32 3.66 12.28 13.10
C GLY A 32 2.26 11.66 13.25
N LEU A 33 1.95 10.63 12.47
CA LEU A 33 0.70 9.87 12.57
C LEU A 33 0.84 8.61 13.45
N SER A 34 1.90 8.47 14.20
CA SER A 34 2.12 7.36 15.12
C SER A 34 0.95 7.23 16.10
N GLY A 35 0.52 5.99 16.35
CA GLY A 35 -0.62 5.70 17.21
C GLY A 35 -1.98 5.74 16.51
N GLN A 36 -2.05 6.17 15.27
CA GLN A 36 -3.26 6.10 14.48
C GLN A 36 -3.42 4.69 13.88
N THR A 37 -4.60 4.12 14.01
CA THR A 37 -4.98 2.86 13.37
C THR A 37 -6.28 3.09 12.63
N LEU A 38 -6.33 2.70 11.36
CA LEU A 38 -7.47 2.92 10.49
C LEU A 38 -8.20 1.61 10.22
N ASP A 39 -9.52 1.64 10.36
CA ASP A 39 -10.40 0.58 9.90
C ASP A 39 -10.69 0.74 8.38
N ALA A 40 -11.35 -0.25 7.80
CA ALA A 40 -11.65 -0.25 6.37
C ALA A 40 -12.52 0.94 5.94
N ASP A 41 -13.47 1.34 6.76
CA ASP A 41 -14.35 2.48 6.46
C ASP A 41 -13.60 3.81 6.51
N SER A 42 -12.69 3.97 7.45
CA SER A 42 -11.83 5.15 7.55
C SER A 42 -10.86 5.25 6.38
N ILE A 43 -10.26 4.14 5.97
CA ILE A 43 -9.38 4.08 4.78
C ILE A 43 -10.15 4.52 3.54
N LYS A 44 -11.31 3.94 3.30
CA LYS A 44 -12.17 4.29 2.16
C LYS A 44 -12.56 5.76 2.19
N ALA A 45 -12.94 6.29 3.34
CA ALA A 45 -13.32 7.69 3.51
C ALA A 45 -12.17 8.64 3.19
N ILE A 46 -10.94 8.31 3.61
CA ILE A 46 -9.74 9.08 3.29
C ILE A 46 -9.45 9.02 1.79
N LEU A 47 -9.46 7.85 1.20
CA LEU A 47 -9.17 7.66 -0.22
C LEU A 47 -10.20 8.37 -1.12
N LEU A 48 -11.46 8.43 -0.72
CA LEU A 48 -12.52 9.11 -1.47
C LEU A 48 -12.62 10.62 -1.17
N GLY A 49 -11.84 11.15 -0.23
CA GLY A 49 -11.87 12.55 0.14
C GLY A 49 -12.99 12.94 1.10
N LYS A 50 -13.69 11.98 1.67
CA LYS A 50 -14.76 12.23 2.65
C LYS A 50 -14.23 12.51 4.07
N LYS A 51 -13.03 12.02 4.37
CA LYS A 51 -12.31 12.26 5.62
C LYS A 51 -10.97 12.88 5.32
N VAL A 52 -10.71 14.07 5.84
CA VAL A 52 -9.52 14.87 5.54
C VAL A 52 -8.62 15.10 6.74
N MET A 53 -9.01 14.60 7.90
CA MET A 53 -8.28 14.75 9.15
C MET A 53 -8.06 13.41 9.83
N LEU A 54 -6.88 13.22 10.41
CA LEU A 54 -6.59 12.16 11.38
C LEU A 54 -6.18 12.83 12.70
N GLY A 55 -7.06 12.72 13.70
CA GLY A 55 -6.90 13.53 14.91
C GLY A 55 -6.92 15.01 14.56
N ASN A 56 -5.88 15.74 14.93
CA ASN A 56 -5.72 17.16 14.63
C ASN A 56 -4.87 17.44 13.38
N THR A 57 -4.50 16.40 12.65
CA THR A 57 -3.59 16.50 11.51
C THR A 57 -4.35 16.35 10.20
N ARG A 58 -4.14 17.29 9.29
CA ARG A 58 -4.70 17.20 7.94
C ARG A 58 -3.98 16.11 7.14
N VAL A 59 -4.74 15.24 6.52
CA VAL A 59 -4.21 14.16 5.68
C VAL A 59 -3.79 14.71 4.32
N VAL A 60 -2.58 14.35 3.91
CA VAL A 60 -2.06 14.62 2.56
C VAL A 60 -1.85 13.27 1.88
N ILE A 61 -2.62 12.99 0.84
CA ILE A 61 -2.47 11.75 0.08
C ILE A 61 -1.35 11.93 -0.94
N VAL A 62 -0.41 10.99 -0.97
CA VAL A 62 0.65 10.92 -1.97
C VAL A 62 0.50 9.62 -2.75
N ILE A 63 0.50 9.69 -4.06
CA ILE A 63 0.41 8.52 -4.94
C ILE A 63 1.45 8.60 -6.04
N ALA A 64 1.88 7.43 -6.50
CA ALA A 64 2.69 7.32 -7.71
C ALA A 64 1.82 7.40 -8.97
N LYS A 65 2.41 7.79 -10.07
CA LYS A 65 1.73 7.80 -11.38
C LYS A 65 1.27 6.40 -11.77
N VAL A 66 2.10 5.40 -11.47
CA VAL A 66 1.84 3.98 -11.71
C VAL A 66 2.43 3.16 -10.59
N GLY A 67 1.81 2.03 -10.26
CA GLY A 67 2.33 1.10 -9.26
C GLY A 67 1.38 -0.06 -9.03
N ALA A 68 1.87 -1.29 -9.17
CA ALA A 68 1.07 -2.50 -9.01
C ALA A 68 0.58 -2.69 -7.56
N THR A 69 1.42 -2.37 -6.59
CA THR A 69 1.07 -2.42 -5.16
C THR A 69 -0.04 -1.41 -4.84
N GLN A 70 0.11 -0.21 -5.33
CA GLN A 70 -0.88 0.87 -5.20
C GLN A 70 -2.21 0.50 -5.85
N ASP A 71 -2.19 -0.01 -7.07
CA ASP A 71 -3.41 -0.47 -7.76
C ASP A 71 -4.14 -1.55 -6.97
N ALA A 72 -3.41 -2.53 -6.42
CA ALA A 72 -4.01 -3.60 -5.62
C ALA A 72 -4.68 -3.06 -4.36
N PHE A 73 -4.05 -2.12 -3.67
CA PHE A 73 -4.61 -1.50 -2.47
C PHE A 73 -5.85 -0.65 -2.79
N LEU A 74 -5.78 0.18 -3.81
CA LEU A 74 -6.90 1.03 -4.23
C LEU A 74 -8.09 0.20 -4.71
N GLN A 75 -7.83 -0.89 -5.42
CA GLN A 75 -8.88 -1.81 -5.85
C GLN A 75 -9.57 -2.48 -4.66
N ALA A 76 -8.80 -2.93 -3.67
CA ALA A 76 -9.33 -3.60 -2.48
C ALA A 76 -10.13 -2.66 -1.58
N HIS A 77 -9.71 -1.40 -1.42
CA HIS A 77 -10.29 -0.46 -0.44
C HIS A 77 -11.22 0.59 -1.04
N ALA A 78 -11.05 0.92 -2.31
CA ALA A 78 -11.84 1.95 -2.98
C ALA A 78 -12.50 1.49 -4.29
N GLY A 79 -12.23 0.27 -4.74
CA GLY A 79 -12.77 -0.27 -5.98
C GLY A 79 -12.28 0.43 -7.25
N MET A 80 -11.10 1.03 -7.19
CA MET A 80 -10.52 1.82 -8.28
C MET A 80 -9.07 1.43 -8.52
N ASN A 81 -8.59 1.52 -9.78
CA ASN A 81 -7.17 1.53 -10.07
C ASN A 81 -6.61 2.96 -9.94
N THR A 82 -5.29 3.12 -10.12
CA THR A 82 -4.63 4.43 -9.99
C THR A 82 -5.22 5.49 -10.93
N SER A 83 -5.49 5.15 -12.18
CA SER A 83 -6.07 6.09 -13.15
C SER A 83 -7.48 6.54 -12.75
N GLN A 84 -8.31 5.62 -12.30
CA GLN A 84 -9.66 5.93 -11.82
C GLN A 84 -9.62 6.79 -10.56
N PHE A 85 -8.68 6.52 -9.67
CA PHE A 85 -8.44 7.30 -8.47
C PHE A 85 -8.04 8.74 -8.81
N GLN A 86 -7.12 8.92 -9.74
CA GLN A 86 -6.71 10.25 -10.20
C GLN A 86 -7.89 11.02 -10.83
N ASN A 87 -8.71 10.36 -11.63
CA ASN A 87 -9.91 10.97 -12.22
C ASN A 87 -10.96 11.34 -11.18
N HIS A 88 -11.15 10.51 -10.16
CA HIS A 88 -12.04 10.82 -9.04
C HIS A 88 -11.62 12.12 -8.32
N TRP A 89 -10.35 12.24 -7.99
CA TRP A 89 -9.83 13.44 -7.31
C TRP A 89 -9.82 14.68 -8.20
N ARG A 90 -9.58 14.51 -9.49
CA ARG A 90 -9.69 15.63 -10.46
C ARG A 90 -11.10 16.20 -10.45
N ARG A 91 -12.11 15.35 -10.44
CA ARG A 91 -13.52 15.80 -10.36
C ARG A 91 -13.82 16.47 -9.03
N LEU A 92 -13.36 15.93 -7.92
CA LEU A 92 -13.52 16.54 -6.60
C LEU A 92 -12.88 17.92 -6.54
N PHE A 93 -11.65 18.05 -7.02
CA PHE A 93 -10.93 19.32 -7.06
C PHE A 93 -11.67 20.37 -7.90
N MET A 94 -12.16 19.99 -9.06
CA MET A 94 -12.90 20.89 -9.95
C MET A 94 -14.25 21.33 -9.38
N THR A 95 -14.83 20.56 -8.48
CA THR A 95 -16.10 20.91 -7.80
C THR A 95 -15.88 21.58 -6.44
N GLY A 96 -14.67 21.98 -6.11
CA GLY A 96 -14.33 22.68 -4.87
C GLY A 96 -14.08 21.77 -3.66
N GLY A 97 -13.91 20.46 -3.87
CA GLY A 97 -13.70 19.47 -2.82
C GLY A 97 -12.24 19.25 -2.43
N GLY A 98 -11.68 20.10 -1.60
CA GLY A 98 -10.42 19.82 -0.90
C GLY A 98 -9.15 19.92 -1.75
N SER A 99 -8.04 19.44 -1.18
CA SER A 99 -6.72 19.45 -1.81
C SER A 99 -6.50 18.16 -2.62
N ALA A 100 -6.05 18.30 -3.85
CA ALA A 100 -5.71 17.15 -4.69
C ALA A 100 -4.54 16.35 -4.10
N PRO A 101 -4.50 15.02 -4.29
CA PRO A 101 -3.34 14.22 -3.94
C PRO A 101 -2.07 14.71 -4.65
N LYS A 102 -0.94 14.57 -3.98
CA LYS A 102 0.37 14.80 -4.61
C LYS A 102 0.74 13.57 -5.44
N ILE A 103 1.16 13.78 -6.66
CA ILE A 103 1.54 12.73 -7.60
C ILE A 103 3.04 12.75 -7.80
N VAL A 104 3.68 11.59 -7.62
CA VAL A 104 5.12 11.40 -7.83
C VAL A 104 5.35 10.30 -8.87
N GLU A 105 6.59 10.12 -9.30
CA GLU A 105 6.91 9.19 -10.39
C GLU A 105 6.78 7.72 -9.98
N THR A 106 7.30 7.35 -8.79
CA THR A 106 7.37 5.97 -8.32
C THR A 106 6.83 5.81 -6.91
N GLU A 107 6.50 4.57 -6.53
CA GLU A 107 6.09 4.23 -5.17
C GLU A 107 7.22 4.53 -4.15
N GLY A 108 8.48 4.35 -4.53
CA GLY A 108 9.63 4.73 -3.69
C GLY A 108 9.71 6.23 -3.44
N ASP A 109 9.46 7.03 -4.46
CA ASP A 109 9.40 8.49 -4.33
C ASP A 109 8.24 8.93 -3.43
N ALA A 110 7.11 8.23 -3.49
CA ALA A 110 5.98 8.48 -2.60
C ALA A 110 6.36 8.24 -1.13
N CYS A 111 7.05 7.17 -0.82
CA CYS A 111 7.52 6.88 0.54
C CYS A 111 8.50 7.96 1.05
N LYS A 112 9.40 8.44 0.21
CA LYS A 112 10.32 9.53 0.56
C LYS A 112 9.57 10.83 0.88
N LEU A 113 8.62 11.19 0.04
CA LEU A 113 7.84 12.41 0.25
C LEU A 113 6.98 12.33 1.51
N VAL A 114 6.40 11.17 1.79
CA VAL A 114 5.62 10.93 3.02
C VAL A 114 6.49 11.05 4.26
N ALA A 115 7.71 10.55 4.24
CA ALA A 115 8.64 10.69 5.36
C ALA A 115 8.97 12.15 5.69
N GLU A 116 8.93 13.03 4.71
CA GLU A 116 9.27 14.46 4.83
C GLU A 116 8.06 15.37 5.01
N THR A 117 6.83 14.87 4.84
CA THR A 117 5.62 15.68 4.82
C THR A 117 4.71 15.32 5.99
N ALA A 118 4.45 16.25 6.88
CA ALA A 118 3.52 16.05 8.00
C ALA A 118 2.12 15.70 7.50
N GLY A 119 1.51 14.68 8.10
CA GLY A 119 0.16 14.23 7.74
C GLY A 119 0.06 13.44 6.45
N ALA A 120 1.17 13.22 5.75
CA ALA A 120 1.18 12.49 4.48
C ALA A 120 0.98 10.99 4.66
N VAL A 121 0.24 10.40 3.74
CA VAL A 121 -0.03 8.96 3.66
C VAL A 121 0.17 8.48 2.22
N THR A 122 0.57 7.23 2.08
CA THR A 122 0.67 6.56 0.78
C THR A 122 0.47 5.06 0.93
N VAL A 123 0.38 4.39 -0.19
CA VAL A 123 0.39 2.93 -0.26
C VAL A 123 1.81 2.46 -0.52
N ALA A 124 2.26 1.48 0.26
CA ALA A 124 3.54 0.83 0.06
C ALA A 124 3.39 -0.68 0.25
N ASP A 125 4.37 -1.44 -0.21
CA ASP A 125 4.45 -2.82 0.25
C ASP A 125 5.08 -2.90 1.65
N SER A 126 4.78 -3.95 2.39
CA SER A 126 5.23 -4.11 3.77
C SER A 126 6.75 -4.13 3.91
N ALA A 127 7.47 -4.53 2.86
CA ALA A 127 8.93 -4.57 2.84
C ALA A 127 9.56 -3.18 2.61
N SER A 128 8.84 -2.27 1.97
CA SER A 128 9.33 -0.94 1.58
C SER A 128 8.92 0.18 2.54
N ALA A 129 8.16 -0.14 3.59
CA ALA A 129 7.64 0.86 4.53
C ALA A 129 8.75 1.64 5.28
N GLY A 130 9.89 0.99 5.56
CA GLY A 130 11.01 1.63 6.25
C GLY A 130 10.60 2.28 7.58
N PRO A 131 10.95 3.58 7.78
CA PRO A 131 10.62 4.30 9.01
C PRO A 131 9.17 4.82 9.08
N LEU A 132 8.35 4.57 8.05
CA LEU A 132 6.97 5.02 8.00
C LEU A 132 6.09 4.22 8.95
N VAL A 133 5.05 4.87 9.46
CA VAL A 133 4.07 4.24 10.35
C VAL A 133 3.06 3.44 9.54
N VAL A 134 2.84 2.20 9.92
CA VAL A 134 1.78 1.37 9.31
C VAL A 134 0.43 1.79 9.90
N LEU A 135 -0.46 2.29 9.07
CA LEU A 135 -1.79 2.74 9.46
C LEU A 135 -2.84 1.67 9.24
N ALA A 136 -2.68 0.85 8.20
CA ALA A 136 -3.60 -0.23 7.88
C ALA A 136 -2.96 -1.27 6.96
N LYS A 137 -3.40 -2.52 7.14
CA LYS A 137 -3.01 -3.66 6.30
C LYS A 137 -4.18 -4.13 5.45
#